data_8eb116cf32c185b6578dc4cb32cac842
#
_entry.id   8eb116cf32c185b6578dc4cb32cac842
#
_cell.length_a   1.000
_cell.length_b   1.000
_cell.length_c   1.000
_cell.angle_alpha   90.00
_cell.angle_beta   90.00
_cell.angle_gamma   90.00
#
_symmetry.space_group_name_H-M   'P 1'
#
loop_
_entity.id
_entity.type
_entity.pdbx_description
1 polymer ?
#
loop_
_entity_poly.entity_id
_entity_poly.type
_entity_poly.pdbx_seq_one_letter_code
_entity_poly.pdbx_strand_id
1 'polypeptide(L)'
;MFVLALTLLCAPSAFAWGPLGHRVVARLAEARLTPQALAEAHKLLALRGARHLSDVAVWADKLRDTDPALFQQTKHLHFVNFHSGDCLYDPPRDCRNGECVVAAIAKYSA
;
A
#
# COMPACT_ATOMS: atom_id res chain seq x y z
N MET A 1 -42.20 -33.21 5.16
CA MET A 1 -41.73 -32.09 4.33
C MET A 1 -40.74 -31.30 5.17
N PHE A 2 -39.47 -31.50 4.98
CA PHE A 2 -38.43 -30.68 5.64
C PHE A 2 -38.09 -29.48 4.71
N VAL A 3 -38.41 -28.29 5.17
CA VAL A 3 -38.01 -27.05 4.50
C VAL A 3 -36.55 -26.76 4.91
N LEU A 4 -35.62 -26.98 3.99
CA LEU A 4 -34.20 -26.63 4.14
C LEU A 4 -34.10 -25.12 3.96
N ALA A 5 -34.00 -24.36 5.06
CA ALA A 5 -33.75 -22.93 5.02
C ALA A 5 -32.28 -22.70 4.57
N LEU A 6 -32.12 -22.33 3.31
CA LEU A 6 -30.84 -21.92 2.75
C LEU A 6 -30.49 -20.54 3.30
N THR A 7 -29.74 -20.49 4.41
CA THR A 7 -29.19 -19.23 4.91
C THR A 7 -28.09 -18.77 3.95
N LEU A 8 -28.41 -17.77 3.12
CA LEU A 8 -27.43 -17.05 2.32
C LEU A 8 -26.49 -16.34 3.30
N LEU A 9 -25.32 -16.92 3.53
CA LEU A 9 -24.22 -16.23 4.22
C LEU A 9 -23.75 -15.10 3.31
N CYS A 10 -24.24 -13.88 3.57
CA CYS A 10 -23.62 -12.67 3.07
C CYS A 10 -22.19 -12.61 3.62
N ALA A 11 -21.20 -13.06 2.84
CA ALA A 11 -19.81 -12.83 3.16
C ALA A 11 -19.61 -11.31 3.20
N PRO A 12 -19.11 -10.73 4.30
CA PRO A 12 -18.77 -9.32 4.31
C PRO A 12 -17.75 -9.05 3.21
N SER A 13 -18.00 -8.03 2.40
CA SER A 13 -17.07 -7.59 1.37
C SER A 13 -15.69 -7.42 2.01
N ALA A 14 -14.70 -8.15 1.53
CA ALA A 14 -13.32 -7.97 1.97
C ALA A 14 -12.87 -6.59 1.47
N PHE A 15 -13.04 -5.59 2.30
CA PHE A 15 -12.45 -4.29 2.05
C PHE A 15 -10.93 -4.45 2.11
N ALA A 16 -10.25 -4.02 1.06
CA ALA A 16 -8.81 -3.81 1.10
C ALA A 16 -8.44 -3.01 2.35
N TRP A 17 -7.25 -3.24 2.88
CA TRP A 17 -6.78 -2.64 4.13
C TRP A 17 -7.00 -1.13 4.12
N GLY A 18 -7.89 -0.66 4.97
CA GLY A 18 -8.18 0.75 5.11
C GLY A 18 -7.06 1.50 5.87
N PRO A 19 -7.24 2.79 6.14
CA PRO A 19 -6.23 3.63 6.79
C PRO A 19 -5.65 3.06 8.09
N LEU A 20 -6.45 2.32 8.85
CA LEU A 20 -6.00 1.67 10.07
C LEU A 20 -5.00 0.56 9.77
N GLY A 21 -5.27 -0.29 8.78
CA GLY A 21 -4.36 -1.36 8.36
C GLY A 21 -2.99 -0.83 7.93
N HIS A 22 -2.96 0.20 7.08
CA HIS A 22 -1.71 0.86 6.67
C HIS A 22 -0.90 1.38 7.87
N ARG A 23 -1.57 2.01 8.84
CA ARG A 23 -0.91 2.52 10.04
C ARG A 23 -0.37 1.41 10.94
N VAL A 24 -1.10 0.31 11.09
CA VAL A 24 -0.66 -0.85 11.88
C VAL A 24 0.59 -1.46 11.25
N VAL A 25 0.60 -1.69 9.94
CA VAL A 25 1.77 -2.22 9.22
C VAL A 25 2.97 -1.28 9.38
N ALA A 26 2.77 0.02 9.22
CA ALA A 26 3.84 1.01 9.39
C ALA A 26 4.42 1.00 10.80
N ARG A 27 3.59 0.88 11.84
CA ARG A 27 4.06 0.75 13.23
C ARG A 27 4.84 -0.54 13.46
N LEU A 28 4.36 -1.65 12.94
CA LEU A 28 5.07 -2.93 13.04
C LEU A 28 6.42 -2.91 12.31
N ALA A 29 6.48 -2.27 11.16
CA ALA A 29 7.72 -2.08 10.41
C ALA A 29 8.70 -1.20 11.19
N GLU A 30 8.26 -0.04 11.69
CA GLU A 30 9.07 0.88 12.47
C GLU A 30 9.70 0.20 13.70
N ALA A 31 8.91 -0.62 14.43
CA ALA A 31 9.38 -1.36 15.59
C ALA A 31 10.42 -2.46 15.27
N ARG A 32 10.61 -2.80 13.99
CA ARG A 32 11.56 -3.81 13.52
C ARG A 32 12.78 -3.23 12.80
N LEU A 33 12.84 -1.91 12.63
CA LEU A 33 14.00 -1.26 12.04
C LEU A 33 15.21 -1.40 12.96
N THR A 34 16.39 -1.52 12.37
CA THR A 34 17.64 -1.36 13.13
C THR A 34 17.74 0.08 13.64
N PRO A 35 18.48 0.34 14.72
CA PRO A 35 18.68 1.70 15.23
C PRO A 35 19.16 2.69 14.15
N GLN A 36 20.04 2.23 13.26
CA GLN A 36 20.55 3.04 12.15
C GLN A 36 19.43 3.36 11.14
N ALA A 37 18.67 2.36 10.70
CA ALA A 37 17.56 2.56 9.75
C ALA A 37 16.45 3.44 10.35
N LEU A 38 16.17 3.29 11.65
CA LEU A 38 15.21 4.11 12.35
C LEU A 38 15.65 5.57 12.40
N ALA A 39 16.93 5.84 12.67
CA ALA A 39 17.47 7.19 12.67
C ALA A 39 17.35 7.86 11.30
N GLU A 40 17.64 7.15 10.21
CA GLU A 40 17.46 7.68 8.85
C GLU A 40 15.99 7.88 8.51
N ALA A 41 15.11 6.96 8.87
CA ALA A 41 13.67 7.13 8.69
C ALA A 41 13.17 8.38 9.42
N HIS A 42 13.59 8.63 10.66
CA HIS A 42 13.19 9.82 11.42
C HIS A 42 13.67 11.13 10.77
N LYS A 43 14.87 11.15 10.17
CA LYS A 43 15.32 12.33 9.42
C LYS A 43 14.41 12.64 8.24
N LEU A 44 14.00 11.61 7.48
CA LEU A 44 13.09 11.78 6.35
C LEU A 44 11.68 12.18 6.79
N LEU A 45 11.18 11.59 7.87
CA LEU A 45 9.88 11.92 8.44
C LEU A 45 9.82 13.38 8.91
N ALA A 46 10.90 13.87 9.52
CA ALA A 46 10.99 15.26 9.98
C ALA A 46 10.82 16.27 8.83
N LEU A 47 11.27 15.95 7.62
CA LEU A 47 11.06 16.79 6.43
C LEU A 47 9.57 16.95 6.07
N ARG A 48 8.73 16.06 6.55
CA ARG A 48 7.28 16.05 6.35
C ARG A 48 6.49 16.47 7.60
N GLY A 49 7.17 16.93 8.66
CA GLY A 49 6.55 17.22 9.94
C GLY A 49 5.97 16.00 10.65
N ALA A 50 6.39 14.79 10.25
CA ALA A 50 5.94 13.53 10.82
C ALA A 50 6.94 12.99 11.84
N ARG A 51 6.48 12.15 12.78
CA ARG A 51 7.31 11.51 13.79
C ARG A 51 7.44 10.00 13.58
N HIS A 52 6.41 9.38 13.03
CA HIS A 52 6.29 7.94 12.87
C HIS A 52 5.96 7.58 11.43
N LEU A 53 6.39 6.40 10.98
CA LEU A 53 5.99 5.86 9.67
C LEU A 53 4.47 5.81 9.53
N SER A 54 3.74 5.57 10.64
CA SER A 54 2.27 5.55 10.65
C SER A 54 1.62 6.90 10.30
N ASP A 55 2.33 8.01 10.49
CA ASP A 55 1.80 9.35 10.21
C ASP A 55 1.71 9.60 8.69
N VAL A 56 2.60 8.97 7.93
CA VAL A 56 2.67 9.09 6.46
C VAL A 56 2.10 7.87 5.72
N ALA A 57 1.72 6.82 6.44
CA ALA A 57 1.33 5.52 5.85
C ALA A 57 0.11 5.58 4.91
N VAL A 58 -0.73 6.58 5.04
CA VAL A 58 -1.93 6.79 4.21
C VAL A 58 -1.78 7.99 3.27
N TRP A 59 -0.58 8.56 3.16
CA TRP A 59 -0.37 9.78 2.37
C TRP A 59 -0.75 9.59 0.91
N ALA A 60 -0.32 8.50 0.30
CA ALA A 60 -0.58 8.20 -1.10
C ALA A 60 -2.08 8.09 -1.42
N ASP A 61 -2.84 7.42 -0.55
CA ASP A 61 -4.29 7.29 -0.72
C ASP A 61 -5.01 8.64 -0.58
N LYS A 62 -4.53 9.49 0.33
CA LYS A 62 -5.09 10.82 0.55
C LYS A 62 -4.83 11.80 -0.60
N LEU A 63 -3.82 11.56 -1.44
CA LEU A 63 -3.53 12.42 -2.58
C LEU A 63 -4.73 12.59 -3.51
N ARG A 64 -5.61 11.58 -3.59
CA ARG A 64 -6.84 11.69 -4.38
C ARG A 64 -7.66 12.94 -4.02
N ASP A 65 -7.71 13.28 -2.74
CA ASP A 65 -8.53 14.37 -2.21
C ASP A 65 -7.72 15.64 -1.97
N THR A 66 -6.42 15.52 -1.64
CA THR A 66 -5.58 16.65 -1.23
C THR A 66 -4.75 17.24 -2.37
N ASP A 67 -4.37 16.42 -3.36
CA ASP A 67 -3.64 16.83 -4.55
C ASP A 67 -3.97 15.91 -5.73
N PRO A 68 -5.12 16.12 -6.39
CA PRO A 68 -5.58 15.29 -7.50
C PRO A 68 -4.58 15.24 -8.67
N ALA A 69 -3.83 16.31 -8.90
CA ALA A 69 -2.84 16.36 -9.98
C ALA A 69 -1.67 15.40 -9.70
N LEU A 70 -1.11 15.46 -8.50
CA LEU A 70 -0.06 14.53 -8.08
C LEU A 70 -0.59 13.09 -7.99
N PHE A 71 -1.83 12.90 -7.54
CA PHE A 71 -2.47 11.59 -7.54
C PHE A 71 -2.51 10.96 -8.94
N GLN A 72 -2.92 11.70 -9.97
CA GLN A 72 -2.96 11.18 -11.34
C GLN A 72 -1.58 10.78 -11.85
N GLN A 73 -0.53 11.50 -11.46
CA GLN A 73 0.85 11.20 -11.85
C GLN A 73 1.43 9.99 -11.13
N THR A 74 1.00 9.73 -9.89
CA THR A 74 1.65 8.74 -9.02
C THR A 74 0.79 7.51 -8.71
N LYS A 75 -0.50 7.51 -9.03
CA LYS A 75 -1.42 6.42 -8.66
C LYS A 75 -0.96 5.03 -9.08
N HIS A 76 -0.29 4.90 -10.21
CA HIS A 76 0.22 3.62 -10.71
C HIS A 76 1.41 3.07 -9.89
N LEU A 77 2.10 3.94 -9.15
CA LEU A 77 3.29 3.59 -8.37
C LEU A 77 2.97 2.98 -7.00
N HIS A 78 1.68 2.82 -6.65
CA HIS A 78 1.26 2.35 -5.33
C HIS A 78 0.85 0.87 -5.31
N PHE A 79 0.71 0.23 -6.46
CA PHE A 79 0.28 -1.15 -6.56
C PHE A 79 0.91 -1.88 -7.73
N VAL A 80 0.75 -3.18 -7.76
CA VAL A 80 0.97 -4.04 -8.92
C VAL A 80 -0.20 -5.02 -9.01
N ASN A 81 -0.73 -5.20 -10.22
CA ASN A 81 -1.82 -6.14 -10.46
C ASN A 81 -1.27 -7.42 -11.07
N PHE A 82 -1.48 -8.54 -10.39
CA PHE A 82 -1.20 -9.87 -10.95
C PHE A 82 -2.38 -10.34 -11.78
N HIS A 83 -2.09 -11.13 -12.82
CA HIS A 83 -3.14 -11.83 -13.55
C HIS A 83 -3.82 -12.86 -12.65
N SER A 84 -5.15 -12.96 -12.77
CA SER A 84 -5.93 -13.95 -12.02
C SER A 84 -5.43 -15.37 -12.32
N GLY A 85 -5.19 -16.16 -11.27
CA GLY A 85 -4.74 -17.54 -11.37
C GLY A 85 -3.24 -17.74 -11.50
N ASP A 86 -2.45 -16.68 -11.62
CA ASP A 86 -1.01 -16.72 -11.71
C ASP A 86 -0.41 -15.92 -10.54
N CYS A 87 0.38 -16.60 -9.70
CA CYS A 87 1.07 -15.99 -8.56
C CYS A 87 2.50 -15.56 -8.89
N LEU A 88 2.88 -15.58 -10.17
CA LEU A 88 4.20 -15.19 -10.64
C LEU A 88 4.17 -13.76 -11.20
N TYR A 89 5.09 -12.94 -10.70
CA TYR A 89 5.30 -11.60 -11.24
C TYR A 89 6.07 -11.66 -12.56
N ASP A 90 5.49 -11.07 -13.59
CA ASP A 90 6.08 -10.91 -14.92
C ASP A 90 6.14 -9.42 -15.28
N PRO A 91 7.34 -8.77 -15.20
CA PRO A 91 7.46 -7.34 -15.43
C PRO A 91 6.86 -6.83 -16.74
N PRO A 92 7.06 -7.47 -17.92
CA PRO A 92 6.44 -7.03 -19.17
C PRO A 92 4.93 -7.03 -19.15
N ARG A 93 4.32 -7.94 -18.40
CA ARG A 93 2.87 -8.09 -18.27
C ARG A 93 2.29 -7.21 -17.16
N ASP A 94 2.90 -7.24 -15.95
CA ASP A 94 2.34 -6.73 -14.72
C ASP A 94 2.82 -5.31 -14.37
N CYS A 95 3.90 -4.85 -15.01
CA CYS A 95 4.53 -3.56 -14.76
C CYS A 95 4.93 -2.85 -16.06
N ARG A 96 3.96 -2.66 -16.95
CA ARG A 96 4.23 -2.05 -18.26
C ARG A 96 4.82 -0.65 -18.11
N ASN A 97 5.87 -0.37 -18.88
CA ASN A 97 6.60 0.91 -18.86
C ASN A 97 7.23 1.26 -17.50
N GLY A 98 7.34 0.31 -16.57
CA GLY A 98 7.82 0.60 -15.22
C GLY A 98 6.80 1.36 -14.34
N GLU A 99 5.53 1.37 -14.74
CA GLU A 99 4.46 2.05 -14.01
C GLU A 99 3.78 1.12 -13.01
N CYS A 100 4.52 0.71 -11.97
CA CYS A 100 4.01 -0.08 -10.86
C CYS A 100 4.86 0.11 -9.60
N VAL A 101 4.36 -0.35 -8.46
CA VAL A 101 5.07 -0.25 -7.17
C VAL A 101 6.42 -0.95 -7.15
N VAL A 102 6.58 -2.07 -7.86
CA VAL A 102 7.85 -2.83 -7.91
C VAL A 102 8.94 -2.01 -8.58
N ALA A 103 8.64 -1.42 -9.75
CA ALA A 103 9.58 -0.54 -10.43
C ALA A 103 9.85 0.77 -9.67
N ALA A 104 8.83 1.32 -8.99
CA ALA A 104 8.98 2.49 -8.16
C ALA A 104 9.94 2.23 -6.99
N ILE A 105 9.79 1.11 -6.28
CA ILE A 105 10.72 0.72 -5.21
C ILE A 105 12.14 0.62 -5.77
N ALA A 106 12.35 -0.12 -6.86
CA ALA A 106 13.67 -0.26 -7.47
C ALA A 106 14.30 1.11 -7.85
N LYS A 107 13.50 1.99 -8.44
CA LYS A 107 13.95 3.33 -8.89
C LYS A 107 14.35 4.26 -7.73
N TYR A 108 13.58 4.24 -6.63
CA TYR A 108 13.75 5.19 -5.53
C TYR A 108 14.56 4.65 -4.34
N SER A 109 14.99 3.36 -4.38
CA SER A 109 15.87 2.75 -3.38
C SER A 109 17.34 2.67 -3.81
N ALA A 110 17.65 3.12 -5.05
CA ALA A 110 19.00 3.08 -5.62
C ALA A 110 19.82 4.33 -5.17
#